data_b17a535349590bddafc97ecae1922bd6
#
_entry.id   b17a535349590bddafc97ecae1922bd6
#
_cell.length_a   1.000
_cell.length_b   1.000
_cell.length_c   1.000
_cell.angle_alpha   90.00
_cell.angle_beta   90.00
_cell.angle_gamma   90.00
#
_symmetry.space_group_name_H-M   'P 1'
#
loop_
_entity.id
_entity.type
_entity.pdbx_description
1 polymer ?
#
loop_
_entity_poly.entity_id
_entity_poly.type
_entity_poly.pdbx_seq_one_letter_code
_entity_poly.pdbx_strand_id
1 'polypeptide(L)'
;NIEWLSTNWSFGWKIILDKVDKIVKELSEESPKNKVTLIGHSSGGMILRLYLSDLLFSGKIYNGKDYANCLITLGSPNQAKRATHLRNFVSSKLPGSFYSADVSYISVAGELDLNGPIATKTSLRLSRSSYRALNGNGDVIGDGLVPRDSALLIGSKQIVMKETAHGKAFGEDWYGSKN
;
A
#
# COMPACT_ATOMS: atom_id res chain seq x y z
N ASN A 1 12.38 -14.50 4.79
CA ASN A 1 11.24 -13.72 4.39
C ASN A 1 10.00 -14.53 4.02
N ILE A 2 9.71 -15.56 4.82
CA ILE A 2 8.53 -16.43 4.74
C ILE A 2 7.25 -15.62 4.98
N GLU A 3 7.31 -14.55 5.76
CA GLU A 3 6.18 -13.67 6.09
C GLU A 3 5.54 -13.00 4.86
N TRP A 4 6.35 -12.65 3.84
CA TRP A 4 5.85 -12.07 2.59
C TRP A 4 5.06 -13.07 1.73
N LEU A 5 5.44 -14.35 1.74
CA LEU A 5 4.72 -15.40 1.01
C LEU A 5 3.35 -15.70 1.63
N SER A 6 3.18 -15.40 2.92
CA SER A 6 1.93 -15.62 3.65
C SER A 6 0.93 -14.45 3.57
N THR A 7 1.26 -13.34 2.90
CA THR A 7 0.39 -12.15 2.80
C THR A 7 -0.95 -12.37 2.08
N ASN A 8 -1.11 -13.48 1.39
CA ASN A 8 -2.40 -13.87 0.81
C ASN A 8 -3.35 -14.54 1.82
N TRP A 9 -2.87 -14.91 3.01
CA TRP A 9 -3.61 -15.60 4.06
C TRP A 9 -3.82 -14.66 5.25
N SER A 10 -4.98 -14.73 5.87
CA SER A 10 -5.33 -13.93 7.05
C SER A 10 -4.30 -14.05 8.19
N PHE A 11 -3.73 -15.25 8.36
CA PHE A 11 -2.70 -15.53 9.35
C PHE A 11 -1.41 -14.71 9.13
N GLY A 12 -0.95 -14.57 7.89
CA GLY A 12 0.24 -13.76 7.59
C GLY A 12 0.02 -12.28 7.90
N TRP A 13 -1.16 -11.76 7.60
CA TRP A 13 -1.49 -10.37 7.95
C TRP A 13 -1.57 -10.18 9.46
N LYS A 14 -2.10 -11.16 10.20
CA LYS A 14 -2.15 -11.09 11.67
C LYS A 14 -0.76 -10.96 12.28
N ILE A 15 0.21 -11.78 11.86
CA ILE A 15 1.58 -11.71 12.36
C ILE A 15 2.19 -10.32 12.12
N ILE A 16 1.99 -9.77 10.91
CA ILE A 16 2.50 -8.44 10.57
C ILE A 16 1.81 -7.37 11.41
N LEU A 17 0.49 -7.43 11.54
CA LEU A 17 -0.30 -6.48 12.33
C LEU A 17 0.08 -6.50 13.81
N ASP A 18 0.33 -7.68 14.40
CA ASP A 18 0.77 -7.79 15.79
C ASP A 18 2.16 -7.14 16.01
N LYS A 19 3.08 -7.31 15.05
CA LYS A 19 4.38 -6.64 15.09
C LYS A 19 4.26 -5.13 14.92
N VAL A 20 3.43 -4.69 13.97
CA VAL A 20 3.15 -3.25 13.75
C VAL A 20 2.54 -2.64 15.00
N ASP A 21 1.54 -3.28 15.61
CA ASP A 21 0.87 -2.80 16.81
C ASP A 21 1.85 -2.58 17.97
N LYS A 22 2.74 -3.56 18.20
CA LYS A 22 3.78 -3.46 19.23
C LYS A 22 4.70 -2.25 18.98
N ILE A 23 5.28 -2.17 17.78
CA ILE A 23 6.25 -1.12 17.43
C ILE A 23 5.59 0.27 17.45
N VAL A 24 4.36 0.38 16.91
CA VAL A 24 3.65 1.65 16.86
C VAL A 24 3.33 2.17 18.26
N LYS A 25 2.90 1.31 19.18
CA LYS A 25 2.65 1.69 20.58
C LYS A 25 3.92 2.16 21.27
N GLU A 26 5.01 1.41 21.15
CA GLU A 26 6.32 1.80 21.70
C GLU A 26 6.76 3.17 21.16
N LEU A 27 6.75 3.37 19.84
CA LEU A 27 7.14 4.64 19.23
C LEU A 27 6.18 5.80 19.53
N SER A 28 4.90 5.52 19.73
CA SER A 28 3.93 6.56 20.08
C SER A 28 4.18 7.12 21.46
N GLU A 29 4.62 6.30 22.43
CA GLU A 29 4.98 6.74 23.79
C GLU A 29 6.17 7.69 23.77
N GLU A 30 7.11 7.52 22.83
CA GLU A 30 8.27 8.39 22.65
C GLU A 30 7.95 9.67 21.84
N SER A 31 6.79 9.72 21.17
CA SER A 31 6.41 10.84 20.33
C SER A 31 5.79 11.99 21.14
N PRO A 32 6.14 13.26 20.86
CA PRO A 32 5.61 14.43 21.58
C PRO A 32 4.07 14.55 21.55
N LYS A 33 3.42 13.94 20.59
CA LYS A 33 1.95 13.96 20.42
C LYS A 33 1.30 12.60 20.68
N ASN A 34 2.04 11.63 21.18
CA ASN A 34 1.64 10.23 21.31
C ASN A 34 1.10 9.62 20.01
N LYS A 35 1.60 10.10 18.87
CA LYS A 35 1.18 9.63 17.53
C LYS A 35 2.36 9.53 16.58
N VAL A 36 2.30 8.57 15.67
CA VAL A 36 3.32 8.32 14.65
C VAL A 36 2.77 8.54 13.25
N THR A 37 3.67 8.69 12.27
CA THR A 37 3.36 8.59 10.85
C THR A 37 3.63 7.17 10.37
N LEU A 38 2.65 6.56 9.74
CA LEU A 38 2.76 5.23 9.14
C LEU A 38 3.10 5.36 7.65
N ILE A 39 4.08 4.57 7.19
CA ILE A 39 4.43 4.51 5.77
C ILE A 39 4.32 3.06 5.32
N GLY A 40 3.48 2.79 4.31
CA GLY A 40 3.25 1.45 3.77
C GLY A 40 3.54 1.38 2.27
N HIS A 41 4.48 0.52 1.88
CA HIS A 41 4.78 0.22 0.49
C HIS A 41 4.01 -1.00 0.00
N SER A 42 3.46 -0.95 -1.21
CA SER A 42 2.77 -2.10 -1.82
C SER A 42 1.63 -2.62 -0.93
N SER A 43 1.55 -3.92 -0.70
CA SER A 43 0.56 -4.52 0.21
C SER A 43 0.64 -4.01 1.66
N GLY A 44 1.79 -3.42 2.07
CA GLY A 44 1.95 -2.81 3.37
C GLY A 44 0.97 -1.67 3.63
N GLY A 45 0.66 -0.85 2.62
CA GLY A 45 -0.36 0.19 2.77
C GLY A 45 -1.76 -0.37 3.06
N MET A 46 -2.13 -1.50 2.45
CA MET A 46 -3.39 -2.18 2.73
C MET A 46 -3.44 -2.74 4.15
N ILE A 47 -2.33 -3.31 4.62
CA ILE A 47 -2.20 -3.82 5.99
C ILE A 47 -2.33 -2.67 6.99
N LEU A 48 -1.69 -1.52 6.73
CA LEU A 48 -1.77 -0.36 7.60
C LEU A 48 -3.17 0.28 7.61
N ARG A 49 -3.91 0.26 6.51
CA ARG A 49 -5.33 0.67 6.51
C ARG A 49 -6.17 -0.22 7.43
N LEU A 50 -5.93 -1.54 7.42
CA LEU A 50 -6.57 -2.45 8.36
C LEU A 50 -6.11 -2.21 9.79
N TYR A 51 -4.83 -1.93 10.01
CA TYR A 51 -4.27 -1.58 11.32
C TYR A 51 -4.97 -0.38 11.96
N LEU A 52 -5.27 0.66 11.18
CA LEU A 52 -5.97 1.85 11.68
C LEU A 52 -7.38 1.53 12.18
N SER A 53 -7.98 0.42 11.76
CA SER A 53 -9.41 0.16 11.94
C SER A 53 -9.79 -0.38 13.32
N ASP A 54 -11.06 -0.16 13.66
CA ASP A 54 -11.77 -0.77 14.79
C ASP A 54 -12.46 -2.10 14.42
N LEU A 55 -12.11 -2.66 13.25
CA LEU A 55 -12.64 -3.93 12.81
C LEU A 55 -11.98 -5.10 13.55
N LEU A 56 -12.81 -6.08 13.92
CA LEU A 56 -12.30 -7.36 14.43
C LEU A 56 -11.63 -8.14 13.29
N PHE A 57 -10.34 -8.39 13.41
CA PHE A 57 -9.57 -9.18 12.46
C PHE A 57 -8.76 -10.26 13.17
N SER A 58 -9.01 -11.51 12.80
CA SER A 58 -8.34 -12.68 13.41
C SER A 58 -8.31 -12.66 14.94
N GLY A 59 -9.45 -12.28 15.56
CA GLY A 59 -9.62 -12.27 17.02
C GLY A 59 -9.09 -11.02 17.73
N LYS A 60 -8.63 -9.98 17.01
CA LYS A 60 -8.10 -8.76 17.62
C LYS A 60 -8.63 -7.50 16.90
N ILE A 61 -8.82 -6.44 17.66
CA ILE A 61 -9.06 -5.07 17.19
C ILE A 61 -7.78 -4.27 17.47
N TYR A 62 -7.25 -3.58 16.46
CA TYR A 62 -5.98 -2.86 16.57
C TYR A 62 -6.15 -1.39 16.94
N ASN A 63 -7.16 -0.72 16.41
CA ASN A 63 -7.42 0.72 16.65
C ASN A 63 -6.21 1.63 16.41
N GLY A 64 -5.41 1.34 15.40
CA GLY A 64 -4.17 2.08 15.12
C GLY A 64 -4.37 3.58 14.88
N LYS A 65 -5.60 4.02 14.55
CA LYS A 65 -5.98 5.45 14.46
C LYS A 65 -5.75 6.21 15.75
N ASP A 66 -5.75 5.53 16.90
CA ASP A 66 -5.50 6.14 18.20
C ASP A 66 -4.00 6.46 18.40
N TYR A 67 -3.13 5.81 17.65
CA TYR A 67 -1.67 5.91 17.73
C TYR A 67 -1.01 6.55 16.50
N ALA A 68 -1.76 6.80 15.44
CA ALA A 68 -1.25 7.39 14.20
C ALA A 68 -1.98 8.67 13.83
N ASN A 69 -1.25 9.64 13.27
CA ASN A 69 -1.81 10.88 12.76
C ASN A 69 -1.76 10.98 11.22
N CYS A 70 -0.98 10.13 10.58
CA CYS A 70 -0.81 10.13 9.13
C CYS A 70 -0.54 8.71 8.61
N LEU A 71 -1.15 8.37 7.48
CA LEU A 71 -0.83 7.19 6.68
C LEU A 71 -0.39 7.60 5.29
N ILE A 72 0.85 7.26 4.93
CA ILE A 72 1.40 7.43 3.59
C ILE A 72 1.46 6.05 2.91
N THR A 73 0.84 5.91 1.75
CA THR A 73 0.91 4.67 0.96
C THR A 73 1.70 4.90 -0.32
N LEU A 74 2.69 4.05 -0.57
CA LEU A 74 3.59 4.10 -1.71
C LEU A 74 3.31 2.92 -2.64
N GLY A 75 2.80 3.16 -3.84
CA GLY A 75 2.46 2.11 -4.80
C GLY A 75 1.55 1.01 -4.24
N SER A 76 0.67 1.34 -3.30
CA SER A 76 -0.23 0.36 -2.68
C SER A 76 -1.48 0.16 -3.52
N PRO A 77 -1.95 -1.09 -3.76
CA PRO A 77 -3.14 -1.33 -4.57
C PRO A 77 -4.42 -1.02 -3.79
N ASN A 78 -4.61 0.27 -3.46
CA ASN A 78 -5.71 0.77 -2.63
C ASN A 78 -7.10 0.56 -3.24
N GLN A 79 -7.19 0.58 -4.57
CA GLN A 79 -8.43 0.51 -5.34
C GLN A 79 -8.35 -0.54 -6.46
N ALA A 80 -7.84 -1.73 -6.15
CA ALA A 80 -7.77 -2.80 -7.13
C ALA A 80 -9.17 -3.30 -7.51
N LYS A 81 -9.52 -3.26 -8.80
CA LYS A 81 -10.79 -3.80 -9.34
C LYS A 81 -10.89 -5.31 -9.18
N ARG A 82 -9.74 -5.99 -9.20
CA ARG A 82 -9.60 -7.41 -8.92
C ARG A 82 -8.63 -7.56 -7.76
N ALA A 83 -9.10 -8.09 -6.66
CA ALA A 83 -8.30 -8.17 -5.45
C ALA A 83 -8.44 -9.54 -4.78
N THR A 84 -7.43 -9.90 -3.99
CA THR A 84 -7.53 -11.04 -3.07
C THR A 84 -8.63 -10.78 -2.05
N HIS A 85 -9.12 -11.84 -1.39
CA HIS A 85 -10.14 -11.71 -0.35
C HIS A 85 -9.80 -10.67 0.72
N LEU A 86 -8.53 -10.60 1.17
CA LEU A 86 -8.09 -9.64 2.17
C LEU A 86 -8.12 -8.19 1.65
N ARG A 87 -7.67 -7.94 0.41
CA ARG A 87 -7.75 -6.61 -0.19
C ARG A 87 -9.20 -6.19 -0.42
N ASN A 88 -10.04 -7.10 -0.88
CA ASN A 88 -11.49 -6.85 -1.00
C ASN A 88 -12.11 -6.52 0.35
N PHE A 89 -11.75 -7.24 1.41
CA PHE A 89 -12.21 -6.97 2.77
C PHE A 89 -11.86 -5.54 3.18
N VAL A 90 -10.58 -5.13 3.06
CA VAL A 90 -10.16 -3.76 3.40
C VAL A 90 -10.87 -2.74 2.53
N SER A 91 -10.92 -2.92 1.21
CA SER A 91 -11.52 -1.94 0.29
C SER A 91 -13.02 -1.77 0.47
N SER A 92 -13.74 -2.84 0.83
CA SER A 92 -15.19 -2.81 1.04
C SER A 92 -15.58 -2.29 2.42
N LYS A 93 -14.82 -2.61 3.46
CA LYS A 93 -15.10 -2.20 4.84
C LYS A 93 -14.55 -0.83 5.20
N LEU A 94 -13.48 -0.40 4.52
CA LEU A 94 -12.76 0.84 4.77
C LEU A 94 -12.58 1.61 3.44
N PRO A 95 -13.66 2.02 2.77
CA PRO A 95 -13.55 2.69 1.47
C PRO A 95 -12.84 4.05 1.60
N GLY A 96 -11.93 4.34 0.67
CA GLY A 96 -11.21 5.62 0.64
C GLY A 96 -10.41 5.90 1.91
N SER A 97 -10.31 7.17 2.26
CA SER A 97 -9.68 7.68 3.49
C SER A 97 -10.64 7.55 4.68
N PHE A 98 -11.03 6.35 5.04
CA PHE A 98 -12.15 6.05 5.94
C PHE A 98 -12.08 6.80 7.29
N TYR A 99 -10.88 6.91 7.88
CA TYR A 99 -10.66 7.61 9.16
C TYR A 99 -10.09 9.03 8.96
N SER A 100 -10.51 9.75 7.91
CA SER A 100 -9.96 11.08 7.59
C SER A 100 -10.26 12.15 8.64
N ALA A 101 -11.18 11.92 9.57
CA ALA A 101 -11.40 12.78 10.73
C ALA A 101 -10.24 12.71 11.75
N ASP A 102 -9.58 11.55 11.85
CA ASP A 102 -8.54 11.28 12.87
C ASP A 102 -7.13 11.19 12.27
N VAL A 103 -7.02 10.74 11.01
CA VAL A 103 -5.77 10.40 10.34
C VAL A 103 -5.68 11.07 8.98
N SER A 104 -4.61 11.79 8.70
CA SER A 104 -4.33 12.31 7.36
C SER A 104 -3.90 11.17 6.43
N TYR A 105 -4.37 11.19 5.17
CA TYR A 105 -4.00 10.17 4.18
C TYR A 105 -3.26 10.81 3.02
N ILE A 106 -2.12 10.20 2.64
CA ILE A 106 -1.36 10.54 1.46
C ILE A 106 -1.16 9.26 0.65
N SER A 107 -1.57 9.25 -0.62
CA SER A 107 -1.30 8.15 -1.53
C SER A 107 -0.37 8.59 -2.63
N VAL A 108 0.71 7.81 -2.82
CA VAL A 108 1.74 8.05 -3.82
C VAL A 108 1.69 6.96 -4.86
N ALA A 109 1.61 7.34 -6.12
CA ALA A 109 1.63 6.44 -7.26
C ALA A 109 2.81 6.76 -8.18
N GLY A 110 3.56 5.76 -8.59
CA GLY A 110 4.60 5.90 -9.60
C GLY A 110 4.02 5.77 -11.02
N GLU A 111 4.65 6.43 -11.97
CA GLU A 111 4.44 6.25 -13.39
C GLU A 111 5.77 5.90 -14.05
N LEU A 112 5.90 4.70 -14.55
CA LEU A 112 7.05 4.22 -15.29
C LEU A 112 6.73 4.16 -16.77
N ASP A 113 7.59 4.71 -17.61
CA ASP A 113 7.48 4.54 -19.06
C ASP A 113 7.90 3.12 -19.48
N LEU A 114 6.91 2.27 -19.64
CA LEU A 114 7.11 0.88 -20.09
C LEU A 114 7.50 0.76 -21.57
N ASN A 115 7.40 1.82 -22.36
CA ASN A 115 7.83 1.89 -23.76
C ASN A 115 9.17 2.59 -23.92
N GLY A 116 9.74 3.11 -22.83
CA GLY A 116 11.04 3.77 -22.81
C GLY A 116 12.21 2.80 -23.02
N PRO A 117 13.41 3.31 -23.25
CA PRO A 117 14.60 2.54 -23.58
C PRO A 117 15.05 1.60 -22.44
N ILE A 118 14.59 1.84 -21.22
CA ILE A 118 14.94 1.04 -20.03
C ILE A 118 14.02 -0.18 -19.89
N ALA A 119 12.84 -0.16 -20.53
CA ALA A 119 11.89 -1.25 -20.45
C ALA A 119 12.32 -2.46 -21.28
N THR A 120 12.59 -3.58 -20.62
CA THR A 120 12.83 -4.86 -21.33
C THR A 120 11.49 -5.49 -21.72
N LYS A 121 11.52 -6.37 -22.75
CA LYS A 121 10.31 -7.16 -23.12
C LYS A 121 9.76 -7.97 -21.96
N THR A 122 10.62 -8.40 -21.03
CA THR A 122 10.26 -9.18 -19.86
C THR A 122 9.58 -8.30 -18.81
N SER A 123 10.14 -7.11 -18.50
CA SER A 123 9.52 -6.17 -17.57
C SER A 123 8.15 -5.69 -18.08
N LEU A 124 8.03 -5.40 -19.36
CA LEU A 124 6.77 -5.04 -20.01
C LEU A 124 5.71 -6.14 -19.87
N ARG A 125 6.08 -7.40 -20.09
CA ARG A 125 5.19 -8.56 -19.94
C ARG A 125 4.71 -8.72 -18.49
N LEU A 126 5.62 -8.62 -17.53
CA LEU A 126 5.32 -8.74 -16.10
C LEU A 126 4.39 -7.61 -15.66
N SER A 127 4.69 -6.37 -16.06
CA SER A 127 3.87 -5.20 -15.73
C SER A 127 2.45 -5.32 -16.29
N ARG A 128 2.31 -5.65 -17.57
CA ARG A 128 0.98 -5.85 -18.20
C ARG A 128 0.20 -6.98 -17.54
N SER A 129 0.85 -8.07 -17.16
CA SER A 129 0.22 -9.19 -16.45
C SER A 129 -0.29 -8.76 -15.08
N SER A 130 0.54 -8.04 -14.30
CA SER A 130 0.17 -7.51 -13.00
C SER A 130 -0.98 -6.50 -13.10
N TYR A 131 -0.91 -5.57 -14.03
CA TYR A 131 -1.95 -4.56 -14.25
C TYR A 131 -3.28 -5.23 -14.62
N ARG A 132 -3.25 -6.24 -15.50
CA ARG A 132 -4.45 -7.01 -15.84
C ARG A 132 -5.01 -7.76 -14.62
N ALA A 133 -4.14 -8.30 -13.77
CA ALA A 133 -4.55 -8.97 -12.55
C ALA A 133 -5.20 -8.01 -11.53
N LEU A 134 -4.71 -6.78 -11.42
CA LEU A 134 -5.22 -5.79 -10.46
C LEU A 134 -6.39 -4.96 -11.01
N ASN A 135 -6.37 -4.61 -12.29
CA ASN A 135 -7.30 -3.64 -12.89
C ASN A 135 -8.19 -4.22 -14.00
N GLY A 136 -7.94 -5.45 -14.43
CA GLY A 136 -8.65 -6.08 -15.57
C GLY A 136 -8.10 -5.66 -16.94
N ASN A 137 -7.29 -4.61 -17.04
CA ASN A 137 -6.61 -4.13 -18.23
C ASN A 137 -5.10 -4.08 -17.99
N GLY A 138 -4.31 -4.58 -18.94
CA GLY A 138 -2.85 -4.55 -18.89
C GLY A 138 -2.22 -3.31 -19.51
N ASP A 139 -2.98 -2.60 -20.34
CA ASP A 139 -2.52 -1.39 -21.03
C ASP A 139 -2.95 -0.13 -20.24
N VAL A 140 -2.39 0.04 -19.07
CA VAL A 140 -2.62 1.18 -18.18
C VAL A 140 -1.28 1.71 -17.66
N ILE A 141 -1.28 2.95 -17.16
CA ILE A 141 -0.12 3.60 -16.58
C ILE A 141 0.04 3.13 -15.11
N GLY A 142 1.28 2.94 -14.67
CA GLY A 142 1.62 2.60 -13.29
C GLY A 142 3.11 2.44 -13.09
N ASP A 143 3.50 1.93 -11.93
CA ASP A 143 4.89 1.84 -11.47
C ASP A 143 5.63 0.54 -11.90
N GLY A 144 5.05 -0.23 -12.81
CA GLY A 144 5.56 -1.53 -13.24
C GLY A 144 4.87 -2.71 -12.56
N LEU A 145 4.26 -2.53 -11.40
CA LEU A 145 3.53 -3.58 -10.68
C LEU A 145 2.09 -3.19 -10.35
N VAL A 146 1.87 -1.97 -9.88
CA VAL A 146 0.57 -1.45 -9.48
C VAL A 146 0.13 -0.34 -10.44
N PRO A 147 -1.08 -0.43 -11.03
CA PRO A 147 -1.65 0.65 -11.82
C PRO A 147 -1.77 1.93 -10.99
N ARG A 148 -1.44 3.08 -11.59
CA ARG A 148 -1.53 4.40 -10.94
C ARG A 148 -2.89 4.62 -10.27
N ASP A 149 -3.97 4.39 -11.00
CA ASP A 149 -5.33 4.63 -10.49
C ASP A 149 -5.71 3.64 -9.37
N SER A 150 -5.07 2.48 -9.31
CA SER A 150 -5.21 1.56 -8.17
C SER A 150 -4.43 2.01 -6.94
N ALA A 151 -3.33 2.75 -7.12
CA ALA A 151 -2.50 3.23 -6.02
C ALA A 151 -3.07 4.49 -5.37
N LEU A 152 -3.72 5.35 -6.12
CA LEU A 152 -4.33 6.59 -5.61
C LEU A 152 -5.60 6.29 -4.81
N LEU A 153 -5.63 6.67 -3.54
CA LEU A 153 -6.74 6.43 -2.63
C LEU A 153 -7.74 7.58 -2.68
N ILE A 154 -9.03 7.28 -2.82
CA ILE A 154 -10.09 8.30 -2.80
C ILE A 154 -10.10 9.04 -1.45
N GLY A 155 -10.18 10.36 -1.49
CA GLY A 155 -10.21 11.23 -0.30
C GLY A 155 -8.83 11.51 0.32
N SER A 156 -7.75 10.90 -0.16
CA SER A 156 -6.39 11.22 0.28
C SER A 156 -5.78 12.40 -0.50
N LYS A 157 -4.72 13.00 0.04
CA LYS A 157 -3.80 13.78 -0.77
C LYS A 157 -3.09 12.85 -1.74
N GLN A 158 -3.26 13.06 -3.05
CA GLN A 158 -2.71 12.21 -4.10
C GLN A 158 -1.43 12.83 -4.68
N ILE A 159 -0.38 12.02 -4.82
CA ILE A 159 0.89 12.41 -5.40
C ILE A 159 1.24 11.41 -6.50
N VAL A 160 1.61 11.90 -7.67
CA VAL A 160 2.11 11.09 -8.79
C VAL A 160 3.58 11.40 -8.99
N MET A 161 4.42 10.37 -8.93
CA MET A 161 5.85 10.45 -9.17
C MET A 161 6.17 9.89 -10.56
N LYS A 162 6.64 10.77 -11.44
CA LYS A 162 7.09 10.39 -12.79
C LYS A 162 8.37 9.55 -12.70
N GLU A 163 8.60 8.71 -13.70
CA GLU A 163 9.78 7.83 -13.84
C GLU A 163 10.08 6.98 -12.58
N THR A 164 9.03 6.72 -11.77
CA THR A 164 9.19 5.99 -10.50
C THR A 164 8.63 4.58 -10.61
N ALA A 165 9.50 3.61 -10.42
CA ALA A 165 9.18 2.18 -10.42
C ALA A 165 8.66 1.70 -9.06
N HIS A 166 7.97 0.56 -9.07
CA HIS A 166 7.48 -0.09 -7.85
C HIS A 166 8.62 -0.52 -6.90
N GLY A 167 9.73 -0.91 -7.46
CA GLY A 167 10.90 -1.35 -6.72
C GLY A 167 12.06 -1.59 -7.68
N LYS A 168 13.25 -1.81 -7.16
CA LYS A 168 14.49 -1.96 -7.92
C LYS A 168 14.42 -2.99 -9.06
N ALA A 169 13.56 -4.01 -8.93
CA ALA A 169 13.37 -5.02 -9.98
C ALA A 169 12.68 -4.47 -11.24
N PHE A 170 12.02 -3.31 -11.16
CA PHE A 170 11.30 -2.65 -12.26
C PHE A 170 12.00 -1.41 -12.78
N GLY A 171 12.92 -0.81 -12.01
CA GLY A 171 13.67 0.36 -12.39
C GLY A 171 14.63 0.81 -11.29
N GLU A 172 15.63 1.62 -11.65
CA GLU A 172 16.61 2.12 -10.68
C GLU A 172 15.99 3.16 -9.75
N ASP A 173 15.18 4.07 -10.31
CA ASP A 173 14.41 5.05 -9.55
C ASP A 173 13.09 4.44 -9.08
N TRP A 174 12.98 4.24 -7.80
CA TRP A 174 11.82 3.64 -7.15
C TRP A 174 11.55 4.32 -5.80
N TYR A 175 10.42 4.06 -5.16
CA TYR A 175 10.00 4.71 -3.91
C TYR A 175 11.03 4.68 -2.76
N GLY A 176 12.04 3.84 -2.82
CA GLY A 176 13.11 3.74 -1.82
C GLY A 176 14.51 4.02 -2.38
N SER A 177 14.64 4.54 -3.62
CA SER A 177 15.93 4.97 -4.16
C SER A 177 16.43 6.24 -3.46
N LYS A 178 17.76 6.38 -3.42
CA LYS A 178 18.39 7.64 -3.03
C LYS A 178 18.49 8.51 -4.29
N ASN A 179 17.86 9.63 -4.31
CA ASN A 179 18.05 10.70 -5.28
C ASN A 179 19.04 11.71 -4.71
#